data_e69fca1521f26dbf2a57ad7cc76fa49b
#
_entry.id   e69fca1521f26dbf2a57ad7cc76fa49b
#
_cell.length_a   1.000
_cell.length_b   1.000
_cell.length_c   1.000
_cell.angle_alpha   90.00
_cell.angle_beta   90.00
_cell.angle_gamma   90.00
#
_symmetry.space_group_name_H-M   'P 1'
#
loop_
_entity.id
_entity.type
_entity.pdbx_description
1 polymer ?
#
loop_
_entity_poly.entity_id
_entity_poly.type
_entity_poly.pdbx_seq_one_letter_code
_entity_poly.pdbx_strand_id
1 'polypeptide(L)'
;LIRFKKSDEYNDRDKGWGEITTSFLKRDGENSTLKLNAEKIGIGANIFEPISNSKNLVFSFETSLQSISQNHDVDKFSFLTGMHFDEIKISKNLSTELFFLGGASFNKSTRNILTNTTTTGELDITDDYLSYEVLTGKKIIFNNLLPDLSFNFGYSHTPSHKESKYYEWEGRDVYNGSIALSNEHQILKDDKKNLYLSWTADARTILDDNVQIFRVNGTKGSYVQNNDLKTEFSLSASLNYDYNFSQNSKFSMALDGLQTSQDTSGIKANLKYSHRF
;
A
#
# COMPACT_ATOMS: atom_id res chain seq x y z
N LEU A 1 -0.56 -0.64 1.16
CA LEU A 1 -0.98 0.63 1.79
C LEU A 1 -0.46 1.78 0.96
N ILE A 2 -1.35 2.48 0.24
CA ILE A 2 -0.99 3.71 -0.47
C ILE A 2 -0.76 4.75 0.62
N ARG A 3 0.49 5.14 0.84
CA ARG A 3 0.81 6.28 1.72
C ARG A 3 0.61 7.56 0.94
N PHE A 4 -0.15 8.48 1.50
CA PHE A 4 -0.08 9.87 1.06
C PHE A 4 1.33 10.38 1.30
N LYS A 5 1.99 10.72 0.22
CA LYS A 5 3.20 11.52 0.32
C LYS A 5 2.78 12.98 0.43
N LYS A 6 3.48 13.73 1.29
CA LYS A 6 3.23 15.14 1.57
C LYS A 6 3.17 15.98 0.29
N SER A 7 2.39 17.05 0.31
CA SER A 7 2.13 18.00 -0.77
C SER A 7 3.37 18.52 -1.54
N ASP A 8 4.55 18.51 -0.94
CA ASP A 8 5.80 18.89 -1.62
C ASP A 8 6.18 17.99 -2.81
N GLU A 9 5.61 16.77 -2.90
CA GLU A 9 5.77 15.91 -4.09
C GLU A 9 4.80 16.26 -5.22
N TYR A 10 3.74 16.98 -4.92
CA TYR A 10 2.69 17.35 -5.87
C TYR A 10 2.79 18.81 -6.34
N ASN A 11 3.87 19.53 -5.94
CA ASN A 11 4.01 20.91 -6.32
C ASN A 11 4.14 21.10 -7.84
N ASP A 12 3.10 21.65 -8.36
CA ASP A 12 3.00 22.62 -9.46
C ASP A 12 3.15 22.16 -10.91
N ARG A 13 3.28 20.85 -11.29
CA ARG A 13 3.36 20.47 -12.72
C ARG A 13 3.17 18.98 -12.96
N ASP A 14 2.83 18.66 -14.20
CA ASP A 14 2.79 17.31 -14.73
C ASP A 14 4.11 16.57 -14.48
N LYS A 15 4.04 15.36 -13.97
CA LYS A 15 5.19 14.64 -13.44
C LYS A 15 5.10 13.15 -13.72
N GLY A 16 6.13 12.62 -14.37
CA GLY A 16 6.34 11.18 -14.49
C GLY A 16 7.32 10.67 -13.43
N TRP A 17 7.19 9.43 -13.01
CA TRP A 17 8.10 8.82 -12.05
C TRP A 17 8.26 7.31 -12.25
N GLY A 18 9.39 6.80 -11.78
CA GLY A 18 9.66 5.37 -11.66
C GLY A 18 10.18 5.06 -10.27
N GLU A 19 9.80 3.91 -9.71
CA GLU A 19 10.24 3.48 -8.38
C GLU A 19 10.61 2.01 -8.34
N ILE A 20 11.53 1.68 -7.44
CA ILE A 20 11.86 0.32 -7.02
C ILE A 20 11.70 0.28 -5.51
N THR A 21 10.97 -0.72 -5.02
CA THR A 21 10.75 -0.92 -3.59
C THR A 21 11.09 -2.35 -3.23
N THR A 22 11.81 -2.54 -2.14
CA THR A 22 11.97 -3.83 -1.47
C THR A 22 11.49 -3.73 -0.03
N SER A 23 10.82 -4.77 0.45
CA SER A 23 10.34 -4.83 1.82
C SER A 23 10.52 -6.22 2.41
N PHE A 24 10.86 -6.24 3.67
CA PHE A 24 10.94 -7.44 4.50
C PHE A 24 10.03 -7.25 5.71
N LEU A 25 9.09 -8.16 5.89
CA LEU A 25 8.18 -8.20 7.04
C LEU A 25 8.35 -9.54 7.76
N LYS A 26 8.32 -9.48 9.09
CA LYS A 26 8.34 -10.64 9.97
C LYS A 26 7.16 -10.51 10.93
N ARG A 27 6.40 -11.57 11.08
CA ARG A 27 5.33 -11.69 12.07
C ARG A 27 5.61 -12.90 12.94
N ASP A 28 5.76 -12.66 14.23
CA ASP A 28 5.93 -13.73 15.21
C ASP A 28 4.54 -14.17 15.70
N GLY A 29 4.21 -15.45 15.56
CA GLY A 29 3.01 -16.08 16.09
C GLY A 29 3.37 -17.12 17.15
N GLU A 30 2.39 -17.61 17.92
CA GLU A 30 2.60 -18.55 19.02
C GLU A 30 3.35 -19.83 18.59
N ASN A 31 3.14 -20.29 17.37
CA ASN A 31 3.70 -21.57 16.91
C ASN A 31 4.57 -21.47 15.64
N SER A 32 4.66 -20.31 15.03
CA SER A 32 5.44 -20.11 13.80
C SER A 32 5.76 -18.65 13.54
N THR A 33 6.93 -18.41 12.95
CA THR A 33 7.31 -17.10 12.43
C THR A 33 6.99 -17.03 10.95
N LEU A 34 6.17 -16.06 10.56
CA LEU A 34 5.88 -15.76 9.18
C LEU A 34 6.85 -14.72 8.66
N LYS A 35 7.51 -14.99 7.53
CA LYS A 35 8.39 -14.04 6.84
C LYS A 35 7.80 -13.73 5.48
N LEU A 36 7.79 -12.46 5.12
CA LEU A 36 7.32 -12.00 3.82
C LEU A 36 8.37 -11.07 3.23
N ASN A 37 8.82 -11.39 2.02
CA ASN A 37 9.64 -10.53 1.18
C ASN A 37 8.76 -10.02 0.04
N ALA A 38 8.87 -8.74 -0.27
CA ALA A 38 8.18 -8.19 -1.43
C ALA A 38 9.08 -7.21 -2.18
N GLU A 39 9.10 -7.35 -3.49
CA GLU A 39 9.80 -6.48 -4.42
C GLU A 39 8.78 -5.86 -5.38
N LYS A 40 8.89 -4.57 -5.63
CA LYS A 40 7.99 -3.84 -6.53
C LYS A 40 8.79 -2.95 -7.45
N ILE A 41 8.44 -2.96 -8.73
CA ILE A 41 8.86 -1.96 -9.72
C ILE A 41 7.59 -1.28 -10.22
N GLY A 42 7.55 0.04 -10.14
CA GLY A 42 6.40 0.83 -10.57
C GLY A 42 6.81 2.02 -11.43
N ILE A 43 5.92 2.39 -12.33
CA ILE A 43 5.99 3.64 -13.08
C ILE A 43 4.64 4.35 -12.98
N GLY A 44 4.65 5.67 -13.02
CA GLY A 44 3.41 6.43 -12.96
C GLY A 44 3.57 7.86 -13.43
N ALA A 45 2.45 8.54 -13.51
CA ALA A 45 2.38 9.96 -13.83
C ALA A 45 1.27 10.62 -13.03
N ASN A 46 1.49 11.89 -12.72
CA ASN A 46 0.48 12.80 -12.16
C ASN A 46 0.23 13.91 -13.17
N ILE A 47 -1.04 14.21 -13.42
CA ILE A 47 -1.50 15.31 -14.24
C ILE A 47 -2.18 16.31 -13.32
N PHE A 48 -1.80 17.56 -13.42
CA PHE A 48 -2.19 18.63 -12.55
C PHE A 48 -3.21 19.55 -13.22
N GLU A 49 -4.37 19.73 -12.62
CA GLU A 49 -5.40 20.64 -13.12
C GLU A 49 -5.75 21.67 -12.04
N PRO A 50 -5.35 22.94 -12.21
CA PRO A 50 -5.70 23.99 -11.27
C PRO A 50 -7.20 24.32 -11.36
N ILE A 51 -7.95 24.13 -10.28
CA ILE A 51 -9.37 24.47 -10.21
C ILE A 51 -9.56 25.93 -9.76
N SER A 52 -8.70 26.43 -8.87
CA SER A 52 -8.72 27.81 -8.37
C SER A 52 -7.37 28.15 -7.73
N ASN A 53 -7.19 29.42 -7.31
CA ASN A 53 -5.96 29.91 -6.65
C ASN A 53 -5.54 29.15 -5.38
N SER A 54 -6.38 28.25 -4.86
CA SER A 54 -6.10 27.48 -3.63
C SER A 54 -6.56 26.02 -3.71
N LYS A 55 -6.91 25.53 -4.90
CA LYS A 55 -7.42 24.16 -5.07
C LYS A 55 -6.88 23.57 -6.35
N ASN A 56 -6.20 22.48 -6.22
CA ASN A 56 -5.68 21.72 -7.34
C ASN A 56 -6.33 20.35 -7.35
N LEU A 57 -6.65 19.87 -8.54
CA LEU A 57 -7.07 18.50 -8.77
C LEU A 57 -5.91 17.77 -9.43
N VAL A 58 -5.48 16.68 -8.85
CA VAL A 58 -4.41 15.85 -9.38
C VAL A 58 -4.98 14.52 -9.82
N PHE A 59 -4.78 14.18 -11.09
CA PHE A 59 -5.04 12.85 -11.60
C PHE A 59 -3.76 12.02 -11.54
N SER A 60 -3.84 10.85 -10.94
CA SER A 60 -2.70 9.95 -10.76
C SER A 60 -2.94 8.65 -11.51
N PHE A 61 -1.89 8.16 -12.16
CA PHE A 61 -1.86 6.87 -12.84
C PHE A 61 -0.61 6.12 -12.40
N GLU A 62 -0.77 4.86 -12.06
CA GLU A 62 0.35 3.98 -11.70
C GLU A 62 0.14 2.60 -12.31
N THR A 63 1.20 2.02 -12.84
CA THR A 63 1.26 0.59 -13.11
C THR A 63 2.50 0.00 -12.45
N SER A 64 2.38 -1.19 -11.89
CA SER A 64 3.47 -1.83 -11.16
C SER A 64 3.47 -3.35 -11.31
N LEU A 65 4.68 -3.90 -11.24
CA LEU A 65 4.92 -5.33 -11.06
C LEU A 65 5.42 -5.54 -9.63
N GLN A 66 4.86 -6.50 -8.95
CA GLN A 66 5.25 -6.86 -7.59
C GLN A 66 5.39 -8.37 -7.49
N SER A 67 6.48 -8.83 -6.89
CA SER A 67 6.67 -10.21 -6.47
C SER A 67 6.65 -10.27 -4.94
N ILE A 68 5.88 -11.18 -4.39
CA ILE A 68 5.72 -11.40 -2.95
C ILE A 68 6.06 -12.85 -2.69
N SER A 69 7.07 -13.10 -1.86
CA SER A 69 7.46 -14.44 -1.42
C SER A 69 7.16 -14.59 0.07
N GLN A 70 6.40 -15.63 0.38
CA GLN A 70 5.99 -16.03 1.71
C GLN A 70 6.01 -17.58 1.79
N ASN A 71 4.98 -18.22 2.33
CA ASN A 71 4.75 -19.67 2.20
C ASN A 71 4.27 -20.04 0.79
N HIS A 72 3.92 -19.07 -0.02
CA HIS A 72 3.61 -19.15 -1.43
C HIS A 72 4.10 -17.89 -2.12
N ASP A 73 4.41 -17.99 -3.38
CA ASP A 73 4.84 -16.88 -4.20
C ASP A 73 3.65 -16.26 -4.91
N VAL A 74 3.57 -14.94 -4.92
CA VAL A 74 2.55 -14.17 -5.63
C VAL A 74 3.21 -13.12 -6.50
N ASP A 75 3.00 -13.23 -7.80
CA ASP A 75 3.33 -12.19 -8.76
C ASP A 75 2.07 -11.36 -9.04
N LYS A 76 2.19 -10.06 -8.89
CA LYS A 76 1.08 -9.13 -9.02
C LYS A 76 1.42 -8.04 -10.05
N PHE A 77 0.58 -7.92 -11.08
CA PHE A 77 0.55 -6.76 -11.95
C PHE A 77 -0.62 -5.87 -11.58
N SER A 78 -0.37 -4.59 -11.30
CA SER A 78 -1.39 -3.65 -10.81
C SER A 78 -1.49 -2.44 -11.72
N PHE A 79 -2.72 -1.96 -11.88
CA PHE A 79 -3.03 -0.65 -12.44
C PHE A 79 -3.85 0.13 -11.43
N LEU A 80 -3.38 1.33 -11.08
CA LEU A 80 -4.04 2.25 -10.16
C LEU A 80 -4.28 3.57 -10.86
N THR A 81 -5.43 4.16 -10.61
CA THR A 81 -5.77 5.51 -11.05
C THR A 81 -6.53 6.22 -9.94
N GLY A 82 -6.45 7.52 -9.92
CA GLY A 82 -7.17 8.27 -8.92
C GLY A 82 -7.09 9.77 -9.11
N MET A 83 -7.78 10.45 -8.23
CA MET A 83 -7.75 11.90 -8.13
C MET A 83 -7.64 12.30 -6.67
N HIS A 84 -7.01 13.42 -6.43
CA HIS A 84 -7.05 14.04 -5.13
C HIS A 84 -7.14 15.57 -5.25
N PHE A 85 -7.78 16.15 -4.25
CA PHE A 85 -7.83 17.59 -4.06
C PHE A 85 -6.72 17.94 -3.07
N ASP A 86 -5.75 18.67 -3.58
CA ASP A 86 -4.58 19.07 -2.83
C ASP A 86 -4.86 20.38 -2.06
N GLU A 87 -4.43 20.39 -0.82
CA GLU A 87 -4.33 21.54 0.09
C GLU A 87 -5.50 22.54 0.06
N ILE A 88 -6.72 22.07 0.32
CA ILE A 88 -7.87 22.96 0.51
C ILE A 88 -7.66 23.73 1.81
N LYS A 89 -7.30 25.01 1.73
CA LYS A 89 -7.09 25.89 2.90
C LYS A 89 -8.42 26.19 3.58
N ILE A 90 -8.53 25.81 4.85
CA ILE A 90 -9.69 26.13 5.71
C ILE A 90 -9.40 27.40 6.50
N SER A 91 -8.17 27.56 7.00
CA SER A 91 -7.70 28.75 7.72
C SER A 91 -6.19 28.91 7.53
N LYS A 92 -5.59 29.93 8.17
CA LYS A 92 -4.14 30.19 8.11
C LYS A 92 -3.29 28.98 8.57
N ASN A 93 -3.81 28.21 9.54
CA ASN A 93 -3.07 27.12 10.17
C ASN A 93 -3.73 25.74 9.95
N LEU A 94 -4.72 25.65 9.06
CA LEU A 94 -5.48 24.43 8.84
C LEU A 94 -5.78 24.26 7.36
N SER A 95 -5.36 23.15 6.80
CA SER A 95 -5.73 22.72 5.45
C SER A 95 -6.22 21.27 5.45
N THR A 96 -6.81 20.84 4.36
CA THR A 96 -7.28 19.46 4.19
C THR A 96 -7.01 18.98 2.78
N GLU A 97 -6.73 17.71 2.66
CA GLU A 97 -6.61 16.96 1.41
C GLU A 97 -7.70 15.90 1.34
N LEU A 98 -8.24 15.68 0.17
CA LEU A 98 -9.22 14.62 -0.11
C LEU A 98 -8.72 13.79 -1.27
N PHE A 99 -8.92 12.49 -1.22
CA PHE A 99 -8.52 11.62 -2.29
C PHE A 99 -9.50 10.50 -2.58
N PHE A 100 -9.43 10.01 -3.79
CA PHE A 100 -10.12 8.84 -4.27
C PHE A 100 -9.20 8.09 -5.23
N LEU A 101 -8.95 6.81 -4.96
CA LEU A 101 -8.11 5.93 -5.76
C LEU A 101 -8.88 4.67 -6.06
N GLY A 102 -8.71 4.15 -7.26
CA GLY A 102 -9.26 2.87 -7.67
C GLY A 102 -8.28 2.11 -8.53
N GLY A 103 -8.34 0.80 -8.51
CA GLY A 103 -7.43 -0.01 -9.27
C GLY A 103 -7.88 -1.44 -9.44
N ALA A 104 -7.15 -2.12 -10.31
CA ALA A 104 -7.28 -3.54 -10.55
C ALA A 104 -5.90 -4.18 -10.52
N SER A 105 -5.85 -5.42 -10.10
CA SER A 105 -4.62 -6.20 -10.11
C SER A 105 -4.88 -7.58 -10.69
N PHE A 106 -3.98 -8.01 -11.55
CA PHE A 106 -3.87 -9.40 -11.97
C PHE A 106 -2.83 -10.08 -11.08
N ASN A 107 -3.24 -11.16 -10.43
CA ASN A 107 -2.41 -11.89 -9.47
C ASN A 107 -2.19 -13.30 -9.98
N LYS A 108 -0.95 -13.76 -9.90
CA LYS A 108 -0.56 -15.14 -10.13
C LYS A 108 0.06 -15.67 -8.84
N SER A 109 -0.60 -16.65 -8.24
CA SER A 109 -0.17 -17.28 -6.99
C SER A 109 0.33 -18.69 -7.27
N THR A 110 1.47 -19.05 -6.70
CA THR A 110 2.01 -20.40 -6.76
C THR A 110 2.31 -20.86 -5.34
N ARG A 111 1.74 -22.00 -4.94
CA ARG A 111 2.01 -22.61 -3.65
C ARG A 111 2.32 -24.08 -3.78
N ASN A 112 3.23 -24.57 -2.95
CA ASN A 112 3.57 -25.97 -2.85
C ASN A 112 2.70 -26.63 -1.77
N ILE A 113 2.01 -27.71 -2.12
CA ILE A 113 1.23 -28.50 -1.17
C ILE A 113 1.94 -29.85 -0.99
N LEU A 114 2.36 -30.12 0.24
CA LEU A 114 2.79 -31.44 0.65
C LEU A 114 1.57 -32.37 0.72
N THR A 115 1.42 -33.24 -0.25
CA THR A 115 0.37 -34.25 -0.20
C THR A 115 0.83 -35.37 0.74
N ASN A 116 0.12 -35.53 1.85
CA ASN A 116 0.35 -36.56 2.89
C ASN A 116 -0.08 -37.98 2.43
N THR A 117 0.00 -38.30 1.16
CA THR A 117 -0.21 -39.62 0.64
C THR A 117 1.14 -40.25 0.35
N THR A 118 1.29 -41.51 0.61
CA THR A 118 2.47 -42.37 0.56
C THR A 118 3.36 -42.33 -0.70
N THR A 119 3.12 -41.41 -1.58
CA THR A 119 3.95 -41.05 -2.72
C THR A 119 4.43 -39.60 -2.48
N THR A 120 5.73 -39.48 -2.25
CA THR A 120 6.47 -38.20 -2.17
C THR A 120 6.27 -37.36 -3.43
N GLY A 121 5.26 -36.55 -3.48
CA GLY A 121 4.98 -35.63 -4.55
C GLY A 121 4.65 -34.26 -3.97
N GLU A 122 5.56 -33.27 -4.14
CA GLU A 122 5.23 -31.88 -4.04
C GLU A 122 4.35 -31.54 -5.24
N LEU A 123 3.18 -30.97 -5.00
CA LEU A 123 2.28 -30.50 -6.03
C LEU A 123 2.26 -28.98 -6.01
N ASP A 124 2.81 -28.35 -7.05
CA ASP A 124 2.67 -26.93 -7.26
C ASP A 124 1.26 -26.61 -7.76
N ILE A 125 0.55 -25.81 -6.98
CA ILE A 125 -0.75 -25.28 -7.36
C ILE A 125 -0.59 -23.84 -7.79
N THR A 126 -0.99 -23.56 -9.01
CA THR A 126 -0.98 -22.19 -9.58
C THR A 126 -2.41 -21.70 -9.72
N ASP A 127 -2.62 -20.46 -9.34
CA ASP A 127 -3.88 -19.74 -9.41
C ASP A 127 -3.69 -18.37 -10.05
N ASP A 128 -4.55 -18.04 -11.01
CA ASP A 128 -4.59 -16.73 -11.66
C ASP A 128 -5.93 -16.06 -11.35
N TYR A 129 -5.90 -14.90 -10.71
CA TYR A 129 -7.11 -14.18 -10.34
C TYR A 129 -6.97 -12.66 -10.44
N LEU A 130 -8.12 -12.01 -10.66
CA LEU A 130 -8.23 -10.56 -10.61
C LEU A 130 -8.61 -10.10 -9.20
N SER A 131 -8.18 -8.91 -8.84
CA SER A 131 -8.70 -8.19 -7.66
C SER A 131 -8.89 -6.72 -8.00
N TYR A 132 -9.85 -6.10 -7.34
CA TYR A 132 -10.18 -4.69 -7.49
C TYR A 132 -10.06 -4.00 -6.15
N GLU A 133 -9.63 -2.75 -6.16
CA GLU A 133 -9.51 -1.97 -4.93
C GLU A 133 -9.98 -0.54 -5.13
N VAL A 134 -10.61 0.01 -4.10
CA VAL A 134 -10.97 1.42 -4.01
C VAL A 134 -10.50 1.91 -2.66
N LEU A 135 -9.88 3.08 -2.64
CA LEU A 135 -9.43 3.74 -1.43
C LEU A 135 -9.84 5.21 -1.49
N THR A 136 -10.42 5.70 -0.42
CA THR A 136 -10.76 7.12 -0.26
C THR A 136 -10.34 7.58 1.12
N GLY A 137 -10.10 8.86 1.26
CA GLY A 137 -9.76 9.40 2.56
C GLY A 137 -9.65 10.91 2.60
N LYS A 138 -9.44 11.38 3.82
CA LYS A 138 -9.28 12.79 4.16
C LYS A 138 -8.09 12.94 5.07
N LYS A 139 -7.24 13.90 4.76
CA LYS A 139 -6.13 14.33 5.62
C LYS A 139 -6.40 15.76 6.11
N ILE A 140 -6.21 15.99 7.38
CA ILE A 140 -6.27 17.29 8.04
C ILE A 140 -4.84 17.67 8.42
N ILE A 141 -4.36 18.79 7.89
CA ILE A 141 -2.98 19.25 8.05
C ILE A 141 -2.99 20.44 9.02
N PHE A 142 -2.28 20.28 10.13
CA PHE A 142 -2.10 21.30 11.16
C PHE A 142 -0.73 21.95 11.00
N ASN A 143 -0.64 22.98 10.17
CA ASN A 143 0.63 23.65 9.82
C ASN A 143 1.56 23.87 11.02
N ASN A 144 2.50 22.95 11.24
CA ASN A 144 3.61 22.94 12.22
C ASN A 144 3.24 22.93 13.72
N LEU A 145 1.99 22.80 14.11
CA LEU A 145 1.58 22.84 15.50
C LEU A 145 1.25 21.47 16.09
N LEU A 146 0.66 20.61 15.30
CA LEU A 146 0.20 19.26 15.72
C LEU A 146 0.51 18.25 14.63
N PRO A 147 0.55 16.96 14.96
CA PRO A 147 0.58 15.91 13.93
C PRO A 147 -0.63 15.98 13.01
N ASP A 148 -0.43 15.71 11.74
CA ASP A 148 -1.50 15.60 10.76
C ASP A 148 -2.40 14.40 11.09
N LEU A 149 -3.71 14.56 10.88
CA LEU A 149 -4.71 13.54 11.13
C LEU A 149 -5.30 13.04 9.81
N SER A 150 -5.30 11.73 9.62
CA SER A 150 -5.83 11.09 8.41
C SER A 150 -6.94 10.10 8.74
N PHE A 151 -7.96 10.06 7.90
CA PHE A 151 -9.04 9.08 7.91
C PHE A 151 -9.07 8.41 6.55
N ASN A 152 -9.02 7.09 6.51
CA ASN A 152 -9.03 6.33 5.27
C ASN A 152 -10.10 5.25 5.32
N PHE A 153 -10.70 4.99 4.18
CA PHE A 153 -11.63 3.89 3.96
C PHE A 153 -11.22 3.17 2.67
N GLY A 154 -11.10 1.86 2.75
CA GLY A 154 -10.73 0.99 1.64
C GLY A 154 -11.74 -0.11 1.44
N TYR A 155 -11.94 -0.47 0.19
CA TYR A 155 -12.69 -1.63 -0.25
C TYR A 155 -11.85 -2.42 -1.24
N SER A 156 -11.83 -3.73 -1.09
CA SER A 156 -11.24 -4.62 -2.08
C SER A 156 -12.19 -5.77 -2.38
N HIS A 157 -12.23 -6.16 -3.65
CA HIS A 157 -13.01 -7.27 -4.16
C HIS A 157 -12.12 -8.23 -4.92
N THR A 158 -12.18 -9.49 -4.56
CA THR A 158 -11.59 -10.59 -5.32
C THR A 158 -12.75 -11.46 -5.83
N PRO A 159 -12.97 -11.54 -7.15
CA PRO A 159 -13.99 -12.41 -7.71
C PRO A 159 -13.74 -13.89 -7.37
N SER A 160 -14.78 -14.70 -7.53
CA SER A 160 -14.62 -16.15 -7.46
C SER A 160 -13.64 -16.62 -8.54
N HIS A 161 -12.74 -17.54 -8.18
CA HIS A 161 -11.71 -18.03 -9.08
C HIS A 161 -11.40 -19.50 -8.82
N LYS A 162 -10.78 -20.16 -9.78
CA LYS A 162 -10.37 -21.55 -9.68
C LYS A 162 -8.88 -21.64 -9.48
N GLU A 163 -8.49 -22.22 -8.38
CA GLU A 163 -7.13 -22.58 -8.09
C GLU A 163 -6.92 -24.07 -8.47
N SER A 164 -6.32 -24.30 -9.61
CA SER A 164 -6.15 -25.63 -10.20
C SER A 164 -7.47 -26.35 -10.52
N LYS A 165 -7.38 -27.67 -10.80
CA LYS A 165 -8.54 -28.53 -11.07
C LYS A 165 -9.40 -28.79 -9.83
N TYR A 166 -8.87 -28.56 -8.65
CA TYR A 166 -9.41 -29.12 -7.40
C TYR A 166 -10.06 -28.07 -6.50
N TYR A 167 -9.60 -26.81 -6.55
CA TYR A 167 -10.03 -25.75 -5.66
C TYR A 167 -10.75 -24.64 -6.41
N GLU A 168 -11.88 -24.24 -5.89
CA GLU A 168 -12.65 -23.09 -6.34
C GLU A 168 -12.90 -22.20 -5.14
N TRP A 169 -12.49 -20.95 -5.22
CA TRP A 169 -12.68 -19.95 -4.19
C TRP A 169 -13.92 -19.10 -4.51
N GLU A 170 -14.80 -18.91 -3.55
CA GLU A 170 -15.90 -17.94 -3.68
C GLU A 170 -15.33 -16.52 -3.63
N GLY A 171 -16.01 -15.57 -4.28
CA GLY A 171 -15.63 -14.17 -4.27
C GLY A 171 -15.60 -13.61 -2.86
N ARG A 172 -14.70 -12.63 -2.62
CA ARG A 172 -14.49 -12.04 -1.31
C ARG A 172 -14.49 -10.53 -1.39
N ASP A 173 -15.22 -9.90 -0.48
CA ASP A 173 -15.26 -8.46 -0.23
C ASP A 173 -14.56 -8.15 1.08
N VAL A 174 -13.64 -7.20 1.09
CA VAL A 174 -12.95 -6.74 2.29
C VAL A 174 -13.07 -5.24 2.41
N TYR A 175 -13.60 -4.78 3.52
CA TYR A 175 -13.65 -3.37 3.88
C TYR A 175 -12.62 -3.09 4.95
N ASN A 176 -11.97 -1.94 4.87
CA ASN A 176 -11.05 -1.51 5.91
C ASN A 176 -11.20 -0.02 6.18
N GLY A 177 -11.03 0.36 7.43
CA GLY A 177 -10.99 1.75 7.85
C GLY A 177 -9.73 2.00 8.66
N SER A 178 -9.15 3.20 8.57
CA SER A 178 -8.04 3.57 9.42
C SER A 178 -8.08 5.04 9.83
N ILE A 179 -7.50 5.29 11.00
CA ILE A 179 -7.21 6.64 11.53
C ILE A 179 -5.72 6.69 11.77
N ALA A 180 -5.04 7.72 11.28
CA ALA A 180 -3.61 7.86 11.45
C ALA A 180 -3.22 9.27 11.89
N LEU A 181 -2.20 9.33 12.74
CA LEU A 181 -1.46 10.54 13.10
C LEU A 181 -0.09 10.47 12.45
N SER A 182 0.34 11.55 11.80
CA SER A 182 1.65 11.60 11.18
C SER A 182 2.30 12.96 11.35
N ASN A 183 3.63 12.96 11.41
CA ASN A 183 4.40 14.19 11.40
C ASN A 183 5.72 13.99 10.66
N GLU A 184 6.32 15.10 10.23
CA GLU A 184 7.57 15.14 9.52
C GLU A 184 8.46 16.24 10.09
N HIS A 185 9.72 15.88 10.31
CA HIS A 185 10.76 16.77 10.81
C HIS A 185 11.88 16.90 9.78
N GLN A 186 12.06 18.11 9.30
CA GLN A 186 13.15 18.41 8.39
C GLN A 186 14.46 18.48 9.14
N ILE A 187 15.43 17.62 8.78
CA ILE A 187 16.75 17.53 9.39
C ILE A 187 17.74 18.43 8.63
N LEU A 188 17.71 18.36 7.30
CA LEU A 188 18.59 19.12 6.42
C LEU A 188 17.79 19.62 5.22
N LYS A 189 17.99 20.85 4.86
CA LYS A 189 17.48 21.45 3.61
C LYS A 189 18.53 22.36 3.02
N ASP A 190 18.93 22.07 1.81
CA ASP A 190 19.63 23.01 0.93
C ASP A 190 18.99 23.03 -0.46
N ASP A 191 19.55 23.77 -1.40
CA ASP A 191 18.97 23.94 -2.75
C ASP A 191 18.84 22.61 -3.51
N LYS A 192 19.66 21.62 -3.18
CA LYS A 192 19.72 20.32 -3.90
C LYS A 192 19.34 19.13 -3.05
N LYS A 193 19.45 19.25 -1.73
CA LYS A 193 19.32 18.12 -0.81
C LYS A 193 18.28 18.41 0.26
N ASN A 194 17.44 17.42 0.52
CA ASN A 194 16.49 17.46 1.61
C ASN A 194 16.53 16.13 2.37
N LEU A 195 16.74 16.20 3.67
CA LEU A 195 16.71 15.04 4.56
C LEU A 195 15.65 15.29 5.62
N TYR A 196 14.73 14.36 5.76
CA TYR A 196 13.66 14.47 6.73
C TYR A 196 13.31 13.12 7.37
N LEU A 197 12.91 13.18 8.62
CA LEU A 197 12.37 12.07 9.40
C LEU A 197 10.86 12.23 9.47
N SER A 198 10.14 11.20 9.10
CA SER A 198 8.68 11.14 9.28
C SER A 198 8.29 9.95 10.16
N TRP A 199 7.16 10.08 10.86
CA TRP A 199 6.57 8.99 11.60
C TRP A 199 5.05 8.97 11.39
N THR A 200 4.48 7.79 11.53
CA THR A 200 3.04 7.58 11.47
C THR A 200 2.64 6.55 12.50
N ALA A 201 1.63 6.90 13.31
CA ALA A 201 0.93 5.99 14.19
C ALA A 201 -0.48 5.80 13.64
N ASP A 202 -0.91 4.58 13.38
CA ASP A 202 -2.24 4.31 12.85
C ASP A 202 -2.95 3.18 13.59
N ALA A 203 -4.28 3.30 13.61
CA ALA A 203 -5.21 2.25 14.00
C ALA A 203 -6.01 1.86 12.77
N ARG A 204 -5.94 0.59 12.38
CA ARG A 204 -6.62 0.02 11.23
C ARG A 204 -7.58 -1.07 11.66
N THR A 205 -8.81 -1.01 11.17
CA THR A 205 -9.82 -2.05 11.39
C THR A 205 -10.19 -2.69 10.06
N ILE A 206 -10.26 -4.02 10.03
CA ILE A 206 -10.77 -4.78 8.91
C ILE A 206 -12.21 -5.19 9.25
N LEU A 207 -13.13 -4.80 8.39
CA LEU A 207 -14.55 -5.13 8.47
C LEU A 207 -14.82 -6.23 7.44
N ASP A 208 -14.60 -7.46 7.83
CA ASP A 208 -14.79 -8.66 7.01
C ASP A 208 -15.31 -9.78 7.90
N ASP A 209 -16.04 -10.72 7.32
CA ASP A 209 -16.56 -11.90 8.02
C ASP A 209 -15.47 -12.89 8.43
N ASN A 210 -14.22 -12.65 8.05
CA ASN A 210 -13.05 -13.51 8.27
C ASN A 210 -13.24 -14.97 7.80
N VAL A 211 -14.23 -15.22 6.96
CA VAL A 211 -14.55 -16.54 6.45
C VAL A 211 -14.27 -16.57 4.95
N GLN A 212 -13.32 -17.39 4.56
CA GLN A 212 -13.08 -17.66 3.15
C GLN A 212 -13.74 -18.99 2.78
N ILE A 213 -14.65 -18.95 1.81
CA ILE A 213 -15.38 -20.13 1.35
C ILE A 213 -14.67 -20.70 0.13
N PHE A 214 -14.42 -21.99 0.13
CA PHE A 214 -13.83 -22.71 -0.99
C PHE A 214 -14.59 -24.01 -1.25
N ARG A 215 -14.41 -24.55 -2.44
CA ARG A 215 -14.91 -25.87 -2.83
C ARG A 215 -13.75 -26.74 -3.27
N VAL A 216 -13.72 -27.98 -2.78
CA VAL A 216 -12.75 -29.00 -3.18
C VAL A 216 -13.51 -30.08 -3.90
N ASN A 217 -13.24 -30.30 -5.20
CA ASN A 217 -13.96 -31.27 -6.02
C ASN A 217 -15.51 -31.15 -5.92
N GLY A 218 -16.03 -29.93 -5.85
CA GLY A 218 -17.45 -29.64 -5.70
C GLY A 218 -17.98 -29.68 -4.25
N THR A 219 -17.21 -30.15 -3.30
CA THR A 219 -17.59 -30.17 -1.87
C THR A 219 -17.25 -28.83 -1.22
N LYS A 220 -18.25 -28.18 -0.65
CA LYS A 220 -18.10 -26.89 0.05
C LYS A 220 -17.33 -27.06 1.36
N GLY A 221 -16.29 -26.29 1.54
CA GLY A 221 -15.55 -26.11 2.78
C GLY A 221 -15.46 -24.64 3.14
N SER A 222 -15.17 -24.34 4.37
CA SER A 222 -14.90 -22.98 4.80
C SER A 222 -13.60 -22.95 5.61
N TYR A 223 -12.80 -21.92 5.36
CA TYR A 223 -11.63 -21.62 6.12
C TYR A 223 -11.91 -20.35 6.92
N VAL A 224 -11.84 -20.45 8.23
CA VAL A 224 -11.96 -19.30 9.13
C VAL A 224 -10.56 -18.75 9.31
N GLN A 225 -10.31 -17.58 8.80
CA GLN A 225 -9.11 -16.83 9.17
C GLN A 225 -9.30 -16.33 10.59
N ASN A 226 -8.71 -17.01 11.57
CA ASN A 226 -8.65 -16.51 12.95
C ASN A 226 -7.75 -15.27 12.99
N ASN A 227 -8.33 -14.14 12.67
CA ASN A 227 -7.76 -12.86 13.05
C ASN A 227 -8.42 -12.47 14.37
N ASP A 228 -7.80 -12.83 15.47
CA ASP A 228 -8.29 -12.52 16.82
C ASP A 228 -8.40 -11.01 17.08
N LEU A 229 -7.78 -10.19 16.24
CA LEU A 229 -7.85 -8.74 16.32
C LEU A 229 -8.37 -8.17 14.99
N LYS A 230 -9.62 -7.70 15.03
CA LYS A 230 -10.19 -6.90 13.92
C LYS A 230 -9.52 -5.53 13.79
N THR A 231 -8.85 -5.07 14.85
CA THR A 231 -8.14 -3.78 14.87
C THR A 231 -6.65 -4.01 15.11
N GLU A 232 -5.83 -3.45 14.24
CA GLU A 232 -4.37 -3.45 14.33
C GLU A 232 -3.89 -2.03 14.55
N PHE A 233 -3.00 -1.85 15.53
CA PHE A 233 -2.28 -0.61 15.75
C PHE A 233 -0.89 -0.74 15.14
N SER A 234 -0.42 0.30 14.45
CA SER A 234 0.93 0.30 13.90
C SER A 234 1.66 1.61 14.18
N LEU A 235 2.97 1.49 14.33
CA LEU A 235 3.91 2.61 14.38
C LEU A 235 4.95 2.41 13.29
N SER A 236 5.16 3.44 12.49
CA SER A 236 6.20 3.43 11.47
C SER A 236 7.02 4.71 11.52
N ALA A 237 8.30 4.60 11.21
CA ALA A 237 9.22 5.71 11.04
C ALA A 237 9.94 5.58 9.71
N SER A 238 10.18 6.70 9.04
CA SER A 238 10.85 6.78 7.74
C SER A 238 11.94 7.81 7.76
N LEU A 239 13.13 7.44 7.29
CA LEU A 239 14.19 8.37 6.94
C LEU A 239 14.16 8.58 5.42
N ASN A 240 13.98 9.82 4.99
CA ASN A 240 13.80 10.17 3.59
C ASN A 240 14.88 11.14 3.15
N TYR A 241 15.46 10.88 1.98
CA TYR A 241 16.47 11.74 1.36
C TYR A 241 16.07 12.04 -0.08
N ASP A 242 16.01 13.31 -0.42
CA ASP A 242 15.77 13.82 -1.75
C ASP A 242 16.98 14.53 -2.31
N TYR A 243 17.28 14.29 -3.58
CA TYR A 243 18.34 14.97 -4.32
C TYR A 243 17.80 15.52 -5.63
N ASN A 244 17.86 16.84 -5.80
CA ASN A 244 17.46 17.54 -7.00
C ASN A 244 18.66 17.63 -7.97
N PHE A 245 18.65 16.85 -9.06
CA PHE A 245 19.65 16.95 -10.13
C PHE A 245 19.49 18.26 -10.91
N SER A 246 18.23 18.67 -11.12
CA SER A 246 17.86 19.88 -11.81
C SER A 246 16.52 20.40 -11.26
N GLN A 247 16.03 21.52 -11.79
CA GLN A 247 14.70 22.03 -11.46
C GLN A 247 13.56 21.05 -11.80
N ASN A 248 13.80 20.15 -12.76
CA ASN A 248 12.81 19.23 -13.28
C ASN A 248 13.02 17.77 -12.85
N SER A 249 14.18 17.43 -12.27
CA SER A 249 14.53 16.03 -12.00
C SER A 249 14.95 15.83 -10.56
N LYS A 250 14.35 14.83 -9.91
CA LYS A 250 14.59 14.50 -8.51
C LYS A 250 14.81 12.99 -8.34
N PHE A 251 15.75 12.64 -7.51
CA PHE A 251 15.95 11.29 -6.98
C PHE A 251 15.58 11.26 -5.50
N SER A 252 14.85 10.26 -5.09
CA SER A 252 14.40 10.09 -3.70
C SER A 252 14.76 8.70 -3.20
N MET A 253 15.21 8.63 -1.96
CA MET A 253 15.42 7.38 -1.23
C MET A 253 14.61 7.43 0.07
N ALA A 254 14.03 6.31 0.47
CA ALA A 254 13.36 6.18 1.75
C ALA A 254 13.72 4.85 2.41
N LEU A 255 13.92 4.88 3.72
CA LEU A 255 14.06 3.70 4.56
C LEU A 255 12.99 3.77 5.65
N ASP A 256 12.08 2.82 5.63
CA ASP A 256 10.94 2.73 6.54
C ASP A 256 11.13 1.58 7.52
N GLY A 257 10.87 1.81 8.80
CA GLY A 257 10.68 0.78 9.83
C GLY A 257 9.22 0.69 10.24
N LEU A 258 8.72 -0.50 10.52
CA LEU A 258 7.34 -0.77 10.95
C LEU A 258 7.32 -1.71 12.15
N GLN A 259 6.43 -1.43 13.09
CA GLN A 259 6.04 -2.32 14.18
C GLN A 259 4.52 -2.26 14.36
N THR A 260 3.88 -3.42 14.60
CA THR A 260 2.43 -3.49 14.81
C THR A 260 2.07 -4.20 16.11
N SER A 261 0.83 -4.02 16.57
CA SER A 261 0.27 -4.69 17.75
C SER A 261 0.07 -6.20 17.56
N GLN A 262 0.21 -6.70 16.35
CA GLN A 262 0.16 -8.13 16.01
C GLN A 262 1.57 -8.72 15.85
N ASP A 263 2.56 -8.18 16.54
CA ASP A 263 3.95 -8.62 16.52
C ASP A 263 4.57 -8.70 15.12
N THR A 264 4.04 -7.88 14.20
CA THR A 264 4.63 -7.72 12.87
C THR A 264 5.65 -6.60 12.92
N SER A 265 6.88 -6.91 12.53
CA SER A 265 7.94 -5.92 12.34
C SER A 265 8.48 -5.97 10.91
N GLY A 266 9.03 -4.88 10.43
CA GLY A 266 9.57 -4.89 9.08
C GLY A 266 10.35 -3.66 8.70
N ILE A 267 11.07 -3.81 7.61
CA ILE A 267 11.86 -2.76 6.97
C ILE A 267 11.45 -2.69 5.50
N LYS A 268 11.36 -1.49 4.98
CA LYS A 268 11.10 -1.22 3.57
C LYS A 268 12.09 -0.19 3.06
N ALA A 269 12.73 -0.46 1.94
CA ALA A 269 13.54 0.51 1.21
C ALA A 269 12.83 0.88 -0.11
N ASN A 270 12.88 2.15 -0.47
CA ASN A 270 12.32 2.67 -1.71
C ASN A 270 13.34 3.57 -2.40
N LEU A 271 13.47 3.42 -3.72
CA LEU A 271 14.21 4.29 -4.61
C LEU A 271 13.25 4.83 -5.66
N LYS A 272 13.23 6.13 -5.86
CA LYS A 272 12.35 6.78 -6.82
C LYS A 272 13.07 7.85 -7.63
N TYR A 273 12.88 7.82 -8.93
CA TYR A 273 13.23 8.91 -9.82
C TYR A 273 11.96 9.58 -10.33
N SER A 274 11.96 10.90 -10.39
CA SER A 274 10.84 11.66 -10.94
C SER A 274 11.33 12.79 -11.85
N HIS A 275 10.55 13.04 -12.91
CA HIS A 275 10.80 14.08 -13.89
C HIS A 275 9.52 14.89 -14.13
N ARG A 276 9.65 16.23 -14.23
CA ARG A 276 8.57 17.15 -14.60
C ARG A 276 8.64 17.45 -16.08
N PHE A 277 7.51 17.44 -16.74
CA PHE A 277 7.38 17.74 -18.17
C PHE A 277 7.21 19.24 -18.43
#